data_e3f25b72ef9e391e0324e9e782ccbbfb
#
_entry.id   e3f25b72ef9e391e0324e9e782ccbbfb
#
_cell.length_a   1.000
_cell.length_b   1.000
_cell.length_c   1.000
_cell.angle_alpha   90.00
_cell.angle_beta   90.00
_cell.angle_gamma   90.00
#
_symmetry.space_group_name_H-M   'P 1'
#
loop_
_entity.id
_entity.type
_entity.pdbx_description
1 polymer ?
#
loop_
_entity_poly.entity_id
_entity_poly.type
_entity_poly.pdbx_seq_one_letter_code
_entity_poly.pdbx_strand_id
1 'polypeptide(L)'
;MSRIVCNSGPLIALGILDKLELLQSIFSEVLVPDAVKKEIVQGGVKLAGLENFQRAQWIRIVSPTQNDVLLSALLDAGEAAVIALAREQGISTVLIDERKARKVARDIYGLQPIGTTRILVEAKKKSLLPEIASQFQKLRQEGYWIHASIVETALREAGEV
;
A
#
# COMPACT_ATOMS: atom_id res chain seq x y z
N MET A 1 3.84 -5.77 16.64
CA MET A 1 3.50 -5.18 15.34
C MET A 1 3.70 -6.22 14.25
N SER A 2 2.82 -6.23 13.28
CA SER A 2 2.91 -7.19 12.18
C SER A 2 3.81 -6.67 11.05
N ARG A 3 4.21 -7.59 10.16
CA ARG A 3 4.93 -7.25 8.93
C ARG A 3 3.93 -7.02 7.82
N ILE A 4 4.33 -6.31 6.77
CA ILE A 4 3.47 -6.01 5.62
C ILE A 4 4.26 -6.06 4.31
N VAL A 5 3.60 -6.49 3.24
CA VAL A 5 4.14 -6.43 1.87
C VAL A 5 3.31 -5.42 1.08
N CYS A 6 3.96 -4.49 0.40
CA CYS A 6 3.29 -3.34 -0.20
C CYS A 6 3.37 -3.32 -1.72
N ASN A 7 2.25 -2.95 -2.36
CA ASN A 7 2.16 -2.70 -3.79
C ASN A 7 2.45 -1.22 -4.11
N SER A 8 2.61 -0.89 -5.38
CA SER A 8 3.03 0.43 -5.84
C SER A 8 2.02 1.55 -5.56
N GLY A 9 0.73 1.31 -5.80
CA GLY A 9 -0.30 2.34 -5.62
C GLY A 9 -0.28 3.01 -4.26
N PRO A 10 -0.40 2.25 -3.17
CA PRO A 10 -0.34 2.83 -1.83
C PRO A 10 1.00 3.50 -1.50
N LEU A 11 2.11 2.96 -1.97
CA LEU A 11 3.42 3.58 -1.75
C LEU A 11 3.51 4.94 -2.43
N ILE A 12 2.97 5.03 -3.65
CA ILE A 12 2.89 6.29 -4.39
C ILE A 12 1.99 7.29 -3.65
N ALA A 13 0.81 6.84 -3.20
CA ALA A 13 -0.13 7.68 -2.48
C ALA A 13 0.48 8.25 -1.20
N LEU A 14 1.08 7.41 -0.38
CA LEU A 14 1.74 7.85 0.85
C LEU A 14 2.96 8.71 0.57
N GLY A 15 3.68 8.44 -0.51
CA GLY A 15 4.80 9.26 -0.95
C GLY A 15 4.35 10.67 -1.35
N ILE A 16 3.26 10.79 -2.09
CA ILE A 16 2.66 12.08 -2.48
C ILE A 16 2.26 12.88 -1.25
N LEU A 17 1.74 12.22 -0.23
CA LEU A 17 1.34 12.85 1.03
C LEU A 17 2.52 13.22 1.93
N ASP A 18 3.72 12.77 1.59
CA ASP A 18 4.90 12.86 2.46
C ASP A 18 4.64 12.17 3.81
N LYS A 19 3.96 11.02 3.76
CA LYS A 19 3.55 10.25 4.94
C LYS A 19 3.97 8.78 4.84
N LEU A 20 4.98 8.48 4.03
CA LEU A 20 5.44 7.11 3.85
C LEU A 20 5.92 6.49 5.18
N GLU A 21 6.47 7.31 6.07
CA GLU A 21 6.94 6.89 7.38
C GLU A 21 5.85 6.33 8.29
N LEU A 22 4.57 6.56 7.97
CA LEU A 22 3.47 5.94 8.72
C LEU A 22 3.58 4.42 8.70
N LEU A 23 4.06 3.85 7.59
CA LEU A 23 4.25 2.40 7.49
C LEU A 23 5.29 1.90 8.49
N GLN A 24 6.39 2.63 8.64
CA GLN A 24 7.44 2.31 9.61
C GLN A 24 6.93 2.42 11.06
N SER A 25 6.03 3.36 11.31
CA SER A 25 5.45 3.56 12.65
C SER A 25 4.41 2.50 13.01
N ILE A 26 3.69 1.97 12.01
CA ILE A 26 2.58 1.02 12.23
C ILE A 26 3.06 -0.43 12.18
N PHE A 27 4.01 -0.75 11.31
CA PHE A 27 4.46 -2.12 11.08
C PHE A 27 5.90 -2.33 11.53
N SER A 28 6.20 -3.56 11.97
CA SER A 28 7.56 -3.92 12.41
C SER A 28 8.54 -4.04 11.23
N GLU A 29 8.04 -4.42 10.07
CA GLU A 29 8.86 -4.61 8.87
C GLU A 29 8.00 -4.37 7.63
N VAL A 30 8.54 -3.61 6.68
CA VAL A 30 7.87 -3.27 5.43
C VAL A 30 8.67 -3.83 4.27
N LEU A 31 8.07 -4.76 3.52
CA LEU A 31 8.71 -5.42 2.38
C LEU A 31 8.07 -4.95 1.08
N VAL A 32 8.90 -4.78 0.06
CA VAL A 32 8.47 -4.38 -1.28
C VAL A 32 9.19 -5.27 -2.30
N PRO A 33 8.46 -5.97 -3.19
CA PRO A 33 9.09 -6.75 -4.24
C PRO A 33 9.85 -5.86 -5.24
N ASP A 34 10.91 -6.39 -5.83
CA ASP A 34 11.66 -5.67 -6.86
C ASP A 34 10.78 -5.25 -8.04
N ALA A 35 9.81 -6.08 -8.43
CA ALA A 35 8.86 -5.74 -9.50
C ALA A 35 8.07 -4.45 -9.17
N VAL A 36 7.70 -4.27 -7.91
CA VAL A 36 7.01 -3.06 -7.44
C VAL A 36 7.95 -1.87 -7.45
N LYS A 37 9.18 -2.04 -6.97
CA LYS A 37 10.20 -0.99 -7.03
C LYS A 37 10.43 -0.50 -8.45
N LYS A 38 10.57 -1.43 -9.40
CA LYS A 38 10.75 -1.09 -10.83
C LYS A 38 9.54 -0.30 -11.36
N GLU A 39 8.35 -0.71 -11.01
CA GLU A 39 7.11 -0.04 -11.41
C GLU A 39 7.09 1.41 -10.90
N ILE A 40 7.46 1.65 -9.66
CA ILE A 40 7.54 2.99 -9.08
C ILE A 40 8.59 3.85 -9.80
N VAL A 41 9.78 3.30 -10.03
CA VAL A 41 10.88 4.03 -10.65
C VAL A 41 10.59 4.35 -12.12
N GLN A 42 9.99 3.41 -12.85
CA GLN A 42 9.77 3.52 -14.29
C GLN A 42 8.41 4.10 -14.67
N GLY A 43 7.47 4.12 -13.74
CA GLY A 43 6.06 4.35 -14.02
C GLY A 43 5.63 5.80 -14.20
N GLY A 44 6.53 6.76 -14.32
CA GLY A 44 6.18 8.17 -14.47
C GLY A 44 5.52 8.76 -13.23
N VAL A 45 5.83 8.25 -12.07
CA VAL A 45 5.32 8.71 -10.79
C VAL A 45 5.74 10.16 -10.55
N LYS A 46 4.89 10.94 -9.90
CA LYS A 46 5.24 12.30 -9.51
C LYS A 46 6.53 12.30 -8.69
N LEU A 47 7.41 13.22 -9.02
CA LEU A 47 8.76 13.29 -8.48
C LEU A 47 8.81 13.20 -6.95
N ALA A 48 7.90 13.89 -6.25
CA ALA A 48 7.87 13.88 -4.79
C ALA A 48 7.64 12.46 -4.23
N GLY A 49 6.72 11.71 -4.82
CA GLY A 49 6.44 10.34 -4.39
C GLY A 49 7.64 9.41 -4.62
N LEU A 50 8.32 9.57 -5.76
CA LEU A 50 9.50 8.79 -6.09
C LEU A 50 10.66 9.12 -5.13
N GLU A 51 10.93 10.39 -4.89
CA GLU A 51 12.00 10.81 -3.99
C GLU A 51 11.78 10.28 -2.57
N ASN A 52 10.56 10.39 -2.06
CA ASN A 52 10.24 9.91 -0.72
C ASN A 52 10.43 8.40 -0.62
N PHE A 53 10.02 7.66 -1.64
CA PHE A 53 10.24 6.22 -1.69
C PHE A 53 11.74 5.88 -1.69
N GLN A 54 12.54 6.57 -2.51
CA GLN A 54 13.98 6.32 -2.61
C GLN A 54 14.73 6.64 -1.33
N ARG A 55 14.24 7.61 -0.53
CA ARG A 55 14.83 7.97 0.75
C ARG A 55 14.47 7.01 1.88
N ALA A 56 13.44 6.20 1.70
CA ALA A 56 12.94 5.28 2.73
C ALA A 56 13.80 4.02 2.82
N GLN A 57 14.99 4.14 3.39
CA GLN A 57 15.96 3.06 3.47
C GLN A 57 15.53 1.92 4.40
N TRP A 58 14.51 2.16 5.24
CA TRP A 58 13.89 1.15 6.09
C TRP A 58 12.99 0.19 5.31
N ILE A 59 12.63 0.50 4.08
CA ILE A 59 11.89 -0.43 3.20
C ILE A 59 12.84 -1.51 2.73
N ARG A 60 12.45 -2.75 2.93
CA ARG A 60 13.23 -3.90 2.55
C ARG A 60 12.79 -4.41 1.17
N ILE A 61 13.69 -4.40 0.20
CA ILE A 61 13.40 -4.89 -1.15
C ILE A 61 13.73 -6.38 -1.17
N VAL A 62 12.70 -7.20 -1.37
CA VAL A 62 12.82 -8.67 -1.40
C VAL A 62 11.92 -9.19 -2.52
N SER A 63 12.42 -10.08 -3.34
CA SER A 63 11.62 -10.67 -4.42
C SER A 63 11.18 -12.09 -4.07
N PRO A 64 10.03 -12.54 -4.55
CA PRO A 64 9.64 -13.93 -4.41
C PRO A 64 10.63 -14.81 -5.18
N THR A 65 10.91 -16.01 -4.64
CA THR A 65 11.87 -16.94 -5.24
C THR A 65 11.23 -17.81 -6.31
N GLN A 66 9.90 -17.94 -6.30
CA GLN A 66 9.17 -18.78 -7.25
C GLN A 66 8.06 -17.99 -7.94
N ASN A 67 7.81 -18.31 -9.20
CA ASN A 67 6.69 -17.78 -9.95
C ASN A 67 5.44 -18.62 -9.67
N ASP A 68 4.34 -17.94 -9.37
CA ASP A 68 3.03 -18.56 -9.26
C ASP A 68 2.30 -18.32 -10.59
N VAL A 69 2.06 -19.39 -11.33
CA VAL A 69 1.45 -19.32 -12.67
C VAL A 69 0.03 -18.72 -12.59
N LEU A 70 -0.74 -19.08 -11.57
CA LEU A 70 -2.09 -18.56 -11.39
C LEU A 70 -2.05 -17.04 -11.14
N LEU A 71 -1.18 -16.58 -10.26
CA LEU A 71 -1.03 -15.16 -9.99
C LEU A 71 -0.64 -14.39 -11.24
N SER A 72 0.30 -14.90 -12.01
CA SER A 72 0.76 -14.26 -13.24
C SER A 72 -0.35 -14.20 -14.30
N ALA A 73 -1.27 -15.17 -14.30
CA ALA A 73 -2.41 -15.17 -15.22
C ALA A 73 -3.51 -14.19 -14.81
N LEU A 74 -3.66 -13.92 -13.51
CA LEU A 74 -4.75 -13.10 -12.98
C LEU A 74 -4.39 -11.63 -12.81
N LEU A 75 -3.13 -11.34 -12.49
CA LEU A 75 -2.69 -10.02 -12.02
C LEU A 75 -1.46 -9.53 -12.78
N ASP A 76 -1.16 -8.23 -12.68
CA ASP A 76 0.08 -7.70 -13.22
C ASP A 76 1.29 -8.16 -12.39
N ALA A 77 2.49 -7.90 -12.90
CA ALA A 77 3.74 -8.38 -12.31
C ALA A 77 3.93 -7.90 -10.86
N GLY A 78 3.60 -6.64 -10.58
CA GLY A 78 3.74 -6.07 -9.24
C GLY A 78 2.79 -6.71 -8.24
N GLU A 79 1.52 -6.78 -8.59
CA GLU A 79 0.47 -7.39 -7.75
C GLU A 79 0.76 -8.86 -7.48
N ALA A 80 1.13 -9.60 -8.52
CA ALA A 80 1.48 -11.01 -8.40
C ALA A 80 2.68 -11.20 -7.45
N ALA A 81 3.70 -10.36 -7.58
CA ALA A 81 4.89 -10.43 -6.74
C ALA A 81 4.57 -10.14 -5.26
N VAL A 82 3.68 -9.19 -4.99
CA VAL A 82 3.26 -8.86 -3.61
C VAL A 82 2.64 -10.08 -2.95
N ILE A 83 1.68 -10.71 -3.61
CA ILE A 83 0.98 -11.87 -3.04
C ILE A 83 1.93 -13.07 -2.89
N ALA A 84 2.75 -13.34 -3.91
CA ALA A 84 3.73 -14.43 -3.86
C ALA A 84 4.72 -14.24 -2.71
N LEU A 85 5.25 -13.02 -2.55
CA LEU A 85 6.21 -12.72 -1.49
C LEU A 85 5.57 -12.87 -0.11
N ALA A 86 4.35 -12.36 0.07
CA ALA A 86 3.64 -12.50 1.34
C ALA A 86 3.50 -13.96 1.74
N ARG A 87 3.13 -14.81 0.80
CA ARG A 87 3.00 -16.24 1.05
C ARG A 87 4.33 -16.89 1.41
N GLU A 88 5.40 -16.60 0.66
CA GLU A 88 6.72 -17.16 0.94
C GLU A 88 7.26 -16.75 2.29
N GLN A 89 7.00 -15.51 2.71
CA GLN A 89 7.50 -14.96 3.96
C GLN A 89 6.59 -15.24 5.16
N GLY A 90 5.44 -15.86 4.93
CA GLY A 90 4.46 -16.09 6.01
C GLY A 90 3.84 -14.80 6.52
N ILE A 91 3.70 -13.79 5.67
CA ILE A 91 3.12 -12.48 6.01
C ILE A 91 1.66 -12.48 5.55
N SER A 92 0.73 -12.21 6.46
CA SER A 92 -0.70 -12.22 6.13
C SER A 92 -1.22 -10.89 5.59
N THR A 93 -0.60 -9.78 5.95
CA THR A 93 -1.08 -8.44 5.59
C THR A 93 -0.39 -7.92 4.33
N VAL A 94 -1.19 -7.52 3.34
CA VAL A 94 -0.70 -6.92 2.10
C VAL A 94 -1.37 -5.56 1.88
N LEU A 95 -0.59 -4.59 1.42
CA LEU A 95 -1.08 -3.23 1.17
C LEU A 95 -1.34 -3.07 -0.33
N ILE A 96 -2.60 -3.09 -0.71
CA ILE A 96 -3.05 -3.09 -2.11
C ILE A 96 -4.32 -2.25 -2.20
N ASP A 97 -4.36 -1.28 -3.12
CA ASP A 97 -5.55 -0.48 -3.37
C ASP A 97 -6.43 -1.05 -4.49
N GLU A 98 -5.83 -1.76 -5.43
CA GLU A 98 -6.52 -2.29 -6.61
C GLU A 98 -7.54 -3.36 -6.20
N ARG A 99 -8.80 -3.16 -6.56
CA ARG A 99 -9.92 -4.02 -6.13
C ARG A 99 -9.75 -5.47 -6.52
N LYS A 100 -9.38 -5.74 -7.78
CA LYS A 100 -9.20 -7.10 -8.28
C LYS A 100 -8.10 -7.84 -7.52
N ALA A 101 -6.97 -7.18 -7.32
CA ALA A 101 -5.85 -7.78 -6.60
C ALA A 101 -6.19 -8.04 -5.13
N ARG A 102 -6.93 -7.15 -4.48
CA ARG A 102 -7.41 -7.35 -3.11
C ARG A 102 -8.31 -8.59 -3.02
N LYS A 103 -9.20 -8.75 -3.99
CA LYS A 103 -10.12 -9.89 -4.04
C LYS A 103 -9.36 -11.21 -4.22
N VAL A 104 -8.38 -11.24 -5.13
CA VAL A 104 -7.53 -12.41 -5.34
C VAL A 104 -6.75 -12.75 -4.07
N ALA A 105 -6.13 -11.75 -3.45
CA ALA A 105 -5.37 -11.94 -2.20
C ALA A 105 -6.23 -12.55 -1.10
N ARG A 106 -7.43 -12.05 -0.92
CA ARG A 106 -8.34 -12.50 0.14
C ARG A 106 -9.00 -13.83 -0.18
N ASP A 107 -9.64 -13.93 -1.35
CA ASP A 107 -10.53 -15.06 -1.64
C ASP A 107 -9.78 -16.31 -2.10
N ILE A 108 -8.65 -16.17 -2.77
CA ILE A 108 -7.87 -17.30 -3.26
C ILE A 108 -6.74 -17.65 -2.31
N TYR A 109 -6.05 -16.67 -1.76
CA TYR A 109 -4.82 -16.90 -0.99
C TYR A 109 -4.97 -16.69 0.52
N GLY A 110 -6.14 -16.28 0.99
CA GLY A 110 -6.41 -16.16 2.42
C GLY A 110 -5.61 -15.06 3.12
N LEU A 111 -5.13 -14.06 2.38
CA LEU A 111 -4.41 -12.94 2.93
C LEU A 111 -5.37 -11.85 3.40
N GLN A 112 -4.84 -10.86 4.12
CA GLN A 112 -5.60 -9.72 4.63
C GLN A 112 -5.18 -8.46 3.86
N PRO A 113 -5.85 -8.13 2.75
CA PRO A 113 -5.51 -6.90 2.04
C PRO A 113 -6.09 -5.69 2.75
N ILE A 114 -5.25 -4.66 2.88
CA ILE A 114 -5.65 -3.34 3.37
C ILE A 114 -5.24 -2.32 2.31
N GLY A 115 -5.87 -1.15 2.33
CA GLY A 115 -5.59 -0.08 1.38
C GLY A 115 -5.03 1.16 2.06
N THR A 116 -4.75 2.17 1.25
CA THR A 116 -4.25 3.47 1.73
C THR A 116 -5.18 4.08 2.78
N THR A 117 -6.50 3.97 2.58
CA THR A 117 -7.47 4.51 3.54
C THR A 117 -7.32 3.89 4.91
N ARG A 118 -7.07 2.59 4.99
CA ARG A 118 -6.88 1.91 6.28
C ARG A 118 -5.63 2.40 6.98
N ILE A 119 -4.56 2.66 6.26
CA ILE A 119 -3.34 3.22 6.84
C ILE A 119 -3.62 4.59 7.48
N LEU A 120 -4.35 5.45 6.78
CA LEU A 120 -4.68 6.79 7.30
C LEU A 120 -5.58 6.72 8.54
N VAL A 121 -6.60 5.85 8.53
CA VAL A 121 -7.49 5.65 9.68
C VAL A 121 -6.71 5.15 10.90
N GLU A 122 -5.87 4.13 10.70
CA GLU A 122 -5.04 3.59 11.78
C GLU A 122 -4.05 4.62 12.32
N ALA A 123 -3.47 5.44 11.43
CA ALA A 123 -2.56 6.51 11.82
C ALA A 123 -3.27 7.52 12.72
N LYS A 124 -4.49 7.89 12.39
CA LYS A 124 -5.27 8.79 13.25
C LYS A 124 -5.57 8.16 14.60
N LYS A 125 -6.02 6.91 14.61
CA LYS A 125 -6.32 6.18 15.86
C LYS A 125 -5.11 6.08 16.78
N LYS A 126 -3.91 6.02 16.20
CA LYS A 126 -2.64 5.95 16.94
C LYS A 126 -2.06 7.34 17.23
N SER A 127 -2.81 8.40 16.95
CA SER A 127 -2.37 9.79 17.14
C SER A 127 -1.13 10.18 16.32
N LEU A 128 -0.91 9.50 15.21
CA LEU A 128 0.17 9.83 14.27
C LEU A 128 -0.24 10.93 13.29
N LEU A 129 -1.55 11.13 13.11
CA LEU A 129 -2.13 12.21 12.31
C LEU A 129 -3.22 12.91 13.11
N PRO A 130 -3.34 14.25 13.04
CA PRO A 130 -4.41 14.96 13.73
C PRO A 130 -5.77 14.76 13.06
N GLU A 131 -5.81 14.60 11.74
CA GLU A 131 -7.01 14.36 10.96
C GLU A 131 -6.64 13.76 9.60
N ILE A 132 -7.61 13.14 8.93
CA ILE A 132 -7.35 12.50 7.63
C ILE A 132 -8.07 13.18 6.45
N ALA A 133 -9.02 14.06 6.70
CA ALA A 133 -9.77 14.75 5.65
C ALA A 133 -8.85 15.50 4.68
N SER A 134 -7.87 16.24 5.19
CA SER A 134 -6.92 16.98 4.35
C SER A 134 -6.03 16.05 3.52
N GLN A 135 -5.75 14.86 4.02
CA GLN A 135 -4.96 13.88 3.27
C GLN A 135 -5.70 13.42 2.02
N PHE A 136 -6.99 13.13 2.14
CA PHE A 136 -7.82 12.76 1.00
C PHE A 136 -7.94 13.91 -0.02
N GLN A 137 -8.06 15.14 0.45
CA GLN A 137 -8.09 16.31 -0.43
C GLN A 137 -6.78 16.43 -1.23
N LYS A 138 -5.66 16.26 -0.57
CA LYS A 138 -4.34 16.32 -1.23
C LYS A 138 -4.18 15.22 -2.27
N LEU A 139 -4.57 13.99 -1.96
CA LEU A 139 -4.53 12.88 -2.91
C LEU A 139 -5.37 13.20 -4.14
N ARG A 140 -6.58 13.72 -3.95
CA ARG A 140 -7.47 14.07 -5.04
C ARG A 140 -6.87 15.17 -5.91
N GLN A 141 -6.31 16.22 -5.31
CA GLN A 141 -5.65 17.31 -6.02
C GLN A 141 -4.47 16.81 -6.86
N GLU A 142 -3.79 15.78 -6.38
CA GLU A 142 -2.63 15.19 -7.05
C GLU A 142 -3.04 14.11 -8.06
N GLY A 143 -4.35 13.89 -8.26
CA GLY A 143 -4.85 12.95 -9.25
C GLY A 143 -4.93 11.50 -8.80
N TYR A 144 -4.73 11.23 -7.51
CA TYR A 144 -4.91 9.88 -6.96
C TYR A 144 -6.37 9.69 -6.56
N TRP A 145 -7.06 8.81 -7.28
CA TRP A 145 -8.49 8.64 -7.10
C TRP A 145 -8.84 7.61 -6.03
N ILE A 146 -9.70 8.00 -5.09
CA ILE A 146 -10.33 7.10 -4.13
C ILE A 146 -11.84 7.37 -4.20
N HIS A 147 -12.63 6.31 -4.31
CA HIS A 147 -14.08 6.44 -4.43
C HIS A 147 -14.66 7.20 -3.23
N ALA A 148 -15.62 8.09 -3.52
CA ALA A 148 -16.21 8.95 -2.49
C ALA A 148 -16.80 8.16 -1.31
N SER A 149 -17.43 7.02 -1.58
CA SER A 149 -18.01 6.19 -0.52
C SER A 149 -16.95 5.61 0.42
N ILE A 150 -15.77 5.31 -0.10
CA ILE A 150 -14.64 4.80 0.70
C ILE A 150 -14.09 5.91 1.58
N VAL A 151 -13.94 7.12 1.03
CA VAL A 151 -13.50 8.30 1.79
C VAL A 151 -14.48 8.60 2.92
N GLU A 152 -15.77 8.60 2.62
CA GLU A 152 -16.82 8.87 3.60
C GLU A 152 -16.79 7.85 4.74
N THR A 153 -16.66 6.57 4.44
CA THR A 153 -16.55 5.51 5.43
C THR A 153 -15.32 5.72 6.30
N ALA A 154 -14.19 6.04 5.69
CA ALA A 154 -12.94 6.28 6.40
C ALA A 154 -13.05 7.48 7.36
N LEU A 155 -13.64 8.58 6.91
CA LEU A 155 -13.85 9.76 7.75
C LEU A 155 -14.75 9.44 8.93
N ARG A 156 -15.80 8.64 8.71
CA ARG A 156 -16.71 8.21 9.78
C ARG A 156 -15.99 7.34 10.80
N GLU A 157 -15.21 6.37 10.37
CA GLU A 157 -14.40 5.53 11.27
C GLU A 157 -13.39 6.35 12.07
N ALA A 158 -12.88 7.42 11.48
CA ALA A 158 -11.92 8.31 12.13
C ALA A 158 -12.57 9.37 13.03
N GLY A 159 -13.90 9.39 13.08
CA GLY A 159 -14.62 10.36 13.91
C GLY A 159 -14.65 11.77 13.33
N GLU A 160 -14.50 11.90 12.01
CA GLU A 160 -14.46 13.22 11.35
C GLU A 160 -15.76 13.57 10.62
N VAL A 161 -16.77 12.76 10.77
CA VAL A 161 -18.11 13.03 10.23
C VAL A 161 -19.15 12.74 11.31
#